data_d3bc975c93abad7f1e7cfc23338f82b1
#
_entry.id   d3bc975c93abad7f1e7cfc23338f82b1
#
_cell.length_a   1.000
_cell.length_b   1.000
_cell.length_c   1.000
_cell.angle_alpha   90.00
_cell.angle_beta   90.00
_cell.angle_gamma   90.00
#
_symmetry.space_group_name_H-M   'P 1'
#
loop_
_entity.id
_entity.type
_entity.pdbx_description
1 polymer ?
#
loop_
_entity_poly.entity_id
_entity_poly.type
_entity_poly.pdbx_seq_one_letter_code
_entity_poly.pdbx_strand_id
1 'polypeptide(L)'
;MLVRPHGFAFNPRLMLLALAISLVGCGKKDKPSIRVFATPDEAGKALLAAAKADDQSAALGIFGPDSKEIIFSGDAVEDKNAAAGFVTRYEVMHRWRKLTDGAQILLVGADNFAFPIPLKKNADGQWFFDTAAGKEEILNRRVGRNELTIIDVCEAVARAQAEYYSQIHDGATRKQYALKFISDPGKENGLYWQSSPGQPESPLGPLVAFATAEGYSAKPDAHAPFHGYFFHMLKGQSDKVRGGAKSYIVDGKMTGGFGFAAYPSEYGNSGVMTFMINQDGVLLQKDLGKTTTETATAMSEFDPDTSWRPVEE
;
A
#
# COMPACT_ATOMS: atom_id res chain seq x y z
N MET A 1 -70.33 10.11 58.27
CA MET A 1 -71.48 9.33 57.76
C MET A 1 -70.92 8.03 57.24
N LEU A 2 -71.36 6.98 57.95
CA LEU A 2 -71.05 5.56 57.72
C LEU A 2 -71.30 5.14 56.28
N VAL A 3 -70.54 4.20 55.79
CA VAL A 3 -70.95 2.83 55.45
C VAL A 3 -69.79 1.96 55.08
N ARG A 4 -69.61 0.87 55.76
CA ARG A 4 -68.78 -0.34 55.50
C ARG A 4 -69.57 -1.30 54.58
N PRO A 5 -69.09 -2.51 54.40
CA PRO A 5 -68.06 -3.09 53.51
C PRO A 5 -68.68 -4.24 52.67
N HIS A 6 -67.94 -4.81 51.73
CA HIS A 6 -68.22 -6.21 51.36
C HIS A 6 -66.91 -6.88 50.91
N GLY A 7 -66.54 -7.92 51.62
CA GLY A 7 -65.48 -8.82 51.34
C GLY A 7 -65.88 -9.84 50.28
N PHE A 8 -64.88 -10.33 49.60
CA PHE A 8 -64.96 -11.57 48.80
C PHE A 8 -63.74 -12.45 49.00
N ALA A 9 -64.02 -13.70 49.07
CA ALA A 9 -63.24 -14.80 49.58
C ALA A 9 -62.04 -15.17 48.77
N PHE A 10 -61.04 -15.65 49.51
CA PHE A 10 -59.84 -16.33 49.02
C PHE A 10 -60.19 -17.72 48.46
N ASN A 11 -59.63 -18.04 47.25
CA ASN A 11 -59.67 -19.41 46.78
C ASN A 11 -58.25 -19.76 46.24
N PRO A 12 -57.49 -20.67 46.89
CA PRO A 12 -56.14 -21.03 46.46
C PRO A 12 -56.25 -22.16 45.45
N ARG A 13 -56.02 -21.85 44.19
CA ARG A 13 -55.65 -22.87 43.19
C ARG A 13 -54.19 -22.72 42.83
N LEU A 14 -53.45 -23.71 43.33
CA LEU A 14 -52.05 -23.99 42.90
C LEU A 14 -51.97 -23.98 41.37
N MET A 15 -51.17 -23.08 40.85
CA MET A 15 -50.72 -23.11 39.48
C MET A 15 -49.17 -23.23 39.48
N LEU A 16 -48.70 -24.47 39.26
CA LEU A 16 -47.31 -24.77 39.02
C LEU A 16 -46.89 -24.06 37.74
N LEU A 17 -46.14 -22.96 37.86
CA LEU A 17 -45.47 -22.32 36.74
C LEU A 17 -44.13 -23.03 36.53
N ALA A 18 -44.08 -23.90 35.53
CA ALA A 18 -42.81 -24.48 35.05
C ALA A 18 -41.94 -23.36 34.47
N LEU A 19 -40.87 -22.99 35.20
CA LEU A 19 -39.86 -22.07 34.77
C LEU A 19 -38.99 -22.78 33.71
N ALA A 20 -39.31 -22.62 32.44
CA ALA A 20 -38.44 -23.03 31.34
C ALA A 20 -37.21 -22.11 31.34
N ILE A 21 -36.10 -22.57 31.92
CA ILE A 21 -34.79 -21.95 31.79
C ILE A 21 -34.35 -22.19 30.35
N SER A 22 -34.57 -21.18 29.50
CA SER A 22 -33.96 -21.12 28.20
C SER A 22 -32.46 -20.89 28.40
N LEU A 23 -31.66 -21.95 28.31
CA LEU A 23 -30.24 -21.88 28.13
C LEU A 23 -29.99 -21.17 26.78
N VAL A 24 -29.85 -19.84 26.83
CA VAL A 24 -29.24 -19.09 25.74
C VAL A 24 -27.80 -19.56 25.72
N GLY A 25 -27.53 -20.54 24.85
CA GLY A 25 -26.18 -20.94 24.52
C GLY A 25 -25.44 -19.70 24.03
N CYS A 26 -24.46 -19.22 24.82
CA CYS A 26 -23.43 -18.32 24.34
C CYS A 26 -22.72 -19.04 23.18
N GLY A 27 -23.18 -18.82 21.96
CA GLY A 27 -22.43 -19.22 20.76
C GLY A 27 -21.08 -18.52 20.84
N LYS A 28 -20.03 -19.27 21.17
CA LYS A 28 -18.67 -18.85 20.84
C LYS A 28 -18.75 -18.49 19.36
N LYS A 29 -18.52 -17.22 19.03
CA LYS A 29 -18.19 -16.85 17.66
C LYS A 29 -16.91 -17.62 17.36
N ASP A 30 -17.02 -18.71 16.62
CA ASP A 30 -15.87 -19.44 16.13
C ASP A 30 -15.01 -18.42 15.42
N LYS A 31 -13.73 -18.31 15.84
CA LYS A 31 -12.77 -17.51 15.08
C LYS A 31 -12.83 -18.02 13.63
N PRO A 32 -12.91 -17.14 12.63
CA PRO A 32 -12.92 -17.58 11.25
C PRO A 32 -11.70 -18.48 11.04
N SER A 33 -11.97 -19.74 10.71
CA SER A 33 -10.92 -20.74 10.50
C SER A 33 -10.36 -20.61 9.10
N ILE A 34 -9.06 -20.87 8.95
CA ILE A 34 -8.45 -20.98 7.65
C ILE A 34 -9.13 -22.08 6.82
N ARG A 35 -9.39 -21.81 5.56
CA ARG A 35 -10.02 -22.77 4.64
C ARG A 35 -9.08 -23.95 4.36
N VAL A 36 -9.60 -25.16 4.43
CA VAL A 36 -8.87 -26.38 4.12
C VAL A 36 -9.41 -27.04 2.85
N PHE A 37 -8.60 -27.87 2.19
CA PHE A 37 -8.86 -28.46 0.88
C PHE A 37 -8.50 -29.95 0.90
N ALA A 38 -9.20 -30.75 0.12
CA ALA A 38 -8.88 -32.18 -0.03
C ALA A 38 -7.62 -32.39 -0.87
N THR A 39 -7.40 -31.54 -1.87
CA THR A 39 -6.26 -31.64 -2.79
C THR A 39 -5.59 -30.29 -3.03
N PRO A 40 -4.30 -30.26 -3.42
CA PRO A 40 -3.63 -29.05 -3.87
C PRO A 40 -4.34 -28.36 -5.05
N ASP A 41 -4.89 -29.12 -5.97
CA ASP A 41 -5.60 -28.56 -7.14
C ASP A 41 -6.88 -27.82 -6.73
N GLU A 42 -7.61 -28.32 -5.73
CA GLU A 42 -8.76 -27.59 -5.18
C GLU A 42 -8.32 -26.26 -4.54
N ALA A 43 -7.20 -26.26 -3.83
CA ALA A 43 -6.64 -25.05 -3.23
C ALA A 43 -6.25 -24.03 -4.31
N GLY A 44 -5.57 -24.47 -5.36
CA GLY A 44 -5.18 -23.62 -6.49
C GLY A 44 -6.38 -23.05 -7.25
N LYS A 45 -7.41 -23.84 -7.49
CA LYS A 45 -8.66 -23.39 -8.12
C LYS A 45 -9.42 -22.37 -7.26
N ALA A 46 -9.45 -22.59 -5.95
CA ALA A 46 -10.09 -21.65 -5.03
C ALA A 46 -9.36 -20.30 -5.01
N LEU A 47 -8.02 -20.32 -4.99
CA LEU A 47 -7.20 -19.12 -5.08
C LEU A 47 -7.41 -18.38 -6.39
N LEU A 48 -7.41 -19.10 -7.53
CA LEU A 48 -7.71 -18.52 -8.84
C LEU A 48 -9.10 -17.86 -8.88
N ALA A 49 -10.11 -18.52 -8.31
CA ALA A 49 -11.47 -17.99 -8.29
C ALA A 49 -11.57 -16.71 -7.47
N ALA A 50 -10.92 -16.66 -6.29
CA ALA A 50 -10.87 -15.47 -5.45
C ALA A 50 -10.16 -14.30 -6.16
N ALA A 51 -9.02 -14.58 -6.81
CA ALA A 51 -8.27 -13.57 -7.56
C ALA A 51 -9.02 -13.03 -8.77
N LYS A 52 -9.73 -13.87 -9.53
CA LYS A 52 -10.56 -13.45 -10.67
C LYS A 52 -11.75 -12.59 -10.28
N ALA A 53 -12.34 -12.86 -9.12
CA ALA A 53 -13.50 -12.14 -8.62
C ALA A 53 -13.11 -10.86 -7.83
N ASP A 54 -11.82 -10.62 -7.61
CA ASP A 54 -11.31 -9.59 -6.68
C ASP A 54 -11.98 -9.69 -5.30
N ASP A 55 -12.21 -10.94 -4.85
CA ASP A 55 -12.93 -11.24 -3.61
C ASP A 55 -11.98 -11.32 -2.42
N GLN A 56 -11.80 -10.18 -1.77
CA GLN A 56 -10.97 -10.05 -0.58
C GLN A 56 -11.44 -10.95 0.58
N SER A 57 -12.75 -11.17 0.72
CA SER A 57 -13.30 -12.04 1.77
C SER A 57 -12.94 -13.50 1.52
N ALA A 58 -13.04 -13.95 0.27
CA ALA A 58 -12.60 -15.30 -0.13
C ALA A 58 -11.08 -15.47 0.06
N ALA A 59 -10.27 -14.47 -0.27
CA ALA A 59 -8.83 -14.49 -0.04
C ALA A 59 -8.51 -14.63 1.46
N LEU A 60 -9.14 -13.84 2.33
CA LEU A 60 -8.97 -13.95 3.79
C LEU A 60 -9.45 -15.31 4.33
N GLY A 61 -10.50 -15.90 3.74
CA GLY A 61 -10.92 -17.26 4.07
C GLY A 61 -9.86 -18.30 3.72
N ILE A 62 -9.18 -18.14 2.58
CA ILE A 62 -8.12 -19.05 2.11
C ILE A 62 -6.85 -18.94 2.96
N PHE A 63 -6.41 -17.72 3.26
CA PHE A 63 -5.13 -17.45 3.92
C PHE A 63 -5.24 -17.27 5.44
N GLY A 64 -6.46 -17.20 5.96
CA GLY A 64 -6.76 -16.97 7.37
C GLY A 64 -6.99 -15.50 7.71
N PRO A 65 -7.73 -15.23 8.80
CA PRO A 65 -8.17 -13.88 9.17
C PRO A 65 -7.01 -12.95 9.55
N ASP A 66 -5.93 -13.51 10.08
CA ASP A 66 -4.76 -12.74 10.52
C ASP A 66 -3.79 -12.42 9.34
N SER A 67 -4.18 -12.78 8.11
CA SER A 67 -3.35 -12.58 6.91
C SER A 67 -3.56 -11.22 6.23
N LYS A 68 -4.49 -10.40 6.68
CA LYS A 68 -4.89 -9.16 5.99
C LYS A 68 -3.70 -8.26 5.64
N GLU A 69 -2.85 -7.96 6.61
CA GLU A 69 -1.67 -7.11 6.44
C GLU A 69 -0.58 -7.75 5.56
N ILE A 70 -0.59 -9.09 5.47
CA ILE A 70 0.36 -9.83 4.64
C ILE A 70 -0.10 -9.83 3.18
N ILE A 71 -1.40 -10.06 2.95
CA ILE A 71 -2.00 -10.24 1.61
C ILE A 71 -2.20 -8.89 0.92
N PHE A 72 -2.64 -7.86 1.66
CA PHE A 72 -2.90 -6.54 1.12
C PHE A 72 -1.78 -5.57 1.49
N SER A 73 -1.36 -4.79 0.50
CA SER A 73 -0.23 -3.86 0.62
C SER A 73 -0.62 -2.50 1.20
N GLY A 74 -1.92 -2.18 1.25
CA GLY A 74 -2.42 -0.84 1.49
C GLY A 74 -2.51 0.03 0.22
N ASP A 75 -1.97 -0.44 -0.91
CA ASP A 75 -2.13 0.15 -2.23
C ASP A 75 -3.11 -0.70 -3.06
N ALA A 76 -4.34 -0.24 -3.19
CA ALA A 76 -5.41 -1.00 -3.85
C ALA A 76 -5.16 -1.23 -5.35
N VAL A 77 -4.40 -0.35 -6.01
CA VAL A 77 -4.04 -0.49 -7.43
C VAL A 77 -3.02 -1.61 -7.57
N GLU A 78 -2.00 -1.61 -6.75
CA GLU A 78 -0.97 -2.65 -6.74
C GLU A 78 -1.55 -4.02 -6.38
N ASP A 79 -2.41 -4.11 -5.37
CA ASP A 79 -3.07 -5.36 -4.97
C ASP A 79 -3.89 -5.95 -6.12
N LYS A 80 -4.66 -5.11 -6.83
CA LYS A 80 -5.43 -5.51 -8.00
C LYS A 80 -4.55 -6.00 -9.15
N ASN A 81 -3.47 -5.29 -9.44
CA ASN A 81 -2.52 -5.66 -10.49
C ASN A 81 -1.80 -6.97 -10.16
N ALA A 82 -1.43 -7.18 -8.89
CA ALA A 82 -0.84 -8.43 -8.42
C ALA A 82 -1.80 -9.62 -8.59
N ALA A 83 -3.08 -9.44 -8.25
CA ALA A 83 -4.12 -10.46 -8.46
C ALA A 83 -4.32 -10.77 -9.95
N ALA A 84 -4.41 -9.75 -10.80
CA ALA A 84 -4.54 -9.92 -12.26
C ALA A 84 -3.31 -10.62 -12.87
N GLY A 85 -2.11 -10.25 -12.45
CA GLY A 85 -0.87 -10.90 -12.86
C GLY A 85 -0.79 -12.37 -12.44
N PHE A 86 -1.27 -12.70 -11.24
CA PHE A 86 -1.39 -14.08 -10.79
C PHE A 86 -2.36 -14.88 -11.68
N VAL A 87 -3.54 -14.33 -11.97
CA VAL A 87 -4.54 -14.97 -12.84
C VAL A 87 -3.93 -15.28 -14.21
N THR A 88 -3.32 -14.29 -14.84
CA THR A 88 -2.68 -14.45 -16.16
C THR A 88 -1.62 -15.56 -16.15
N ARG A 89 -0.74 -15.57 -15.17
CA ARG A 89 0.30 -16.60 -15.05
C ARG A 89 -0.28 -17.98 -14.78
N TYR A 90 -1.28 -18.08 -13.90
CA TYR A 90 -1.93 -19.34 -13.57
C TYR A 90 -2.60 -19.97 -14.80
N GLU A 91 -3.26 -19.18 -15.61
CA GLU A 91 -3.93 -19.64 -16.85
C GLU A 91 -2.93 -20.08 -17.94
N VAL A 92 -1.77 -19.43 -18.03
CA VAL A 92 -0.70 -19.84 -18.95
C VAL A 92 -0.16 -21.22 -18.54
N MET A 93 0.17 -21.40 -17.28
CA MET A 93 0.64 -22.68 -16.74
C MET A 93 0.58 -22.63 -15.21
N HIS A 94 0.21 -23.75 -14.60
CA HIS A 94 0.31 -23.97 -13.17
C HIS A 94 0.67 -25.40 -12.85
N ARG A 95 1.48 -25.61 -11.81
CA ARG A 95 1.86 -26.93 -11.33
C ARG A 95 2.31 -26.88 -9.88
N TRP A 96 2.17 -27.98 -9.20
CA TRP A 96 2.64 -28.15 -7.83
C TRP A 96 4.01 -28.82 -7.80
N ARG A 97 4.92 -28.28 -7.02
CA ARG A 97 6.24 -28.86 -6.73
C ARG A 97 6.29 -29.27 -5.26
N LYS A 98 6.51 -30.57 -5.01
CA LYS A 98 6.68 -31.10 -3.66
C LYS A 98 8.05 -30.66 -3.08
N LEU A 99 8.06 -30.22 -1.83
CA LEU A 99 9.23 -29.89 -1.06
C LEU A 99 9.67 -31.07 -0.20
N THR A 100 10.88 -31.00 0.36
CA THR A 100 11.48 -32.07 1.16
C THR A 100 10.74 -32.33 2.47
N ASP A 101 10.10 -31.33 3.06
CA ASP A 101 9.25 -31.41 4.27
C ASP A 101 7.81 -31.89 3.98
N GLY A 102 7.49 -32.21 2.72
CA GLY A 102 6.17 -32.66 2.29
C GLY A 102 5.20 -31.54 1.93
N ALA A 103 5.54 -30.27 2.16
CA ALA A 103 4.79 -29.13 1.66
C ALA A 103 4.82 -29.07 0.13
N GLN A 104 3.93 -28.25 -0.44
CA GLN A 104 3.91 -28.04 -1.89
C GLN A 104 3.96 -26.53 -2.20
N ILE A 105 4.70 -26.18 -3.24
CA ILE A 105 4.76 -24.83 -3.81
C ILE A 105 4.01 -24.82 -5.14
N LEU A 106 3.11 -23.87 -5.30
CA LEU A 106 2.46 -23.58 -6.57
C LEU A 106 3.42 -22.80 -7.47
N LEU A 107 3.73 -23.33 -8.63
CA LEU A 107 4.48 -22.66 -9.68
C LEU A 107 3.49 -22.20 -10.76
N VAL A 108 3.57 -20.92 -11.15
CA VAL A 108 2.69 -20.32 -12.17
C VAL A 108 3.50 -19.62 -13.25
N GLY A 109 2.94 -19.56 -14.46
CA GLY A 109 3.57 -18.94 -15.62
C GLY A 109 4.69 -19.76 -16.25
N ALA A 110 5.06 -19.40 -17.48
CA ALA A 110 6.14 -20.05 -18.22
C ALA A 110 7.51 -19.93 -17.55
N ASP A 111 7.68 -18.85 -16.76
CA ASP A 111 8.85 -18.54 -15.94
C ASP A 111 8.92 -19.34 -14.63
N ASN A 112 7.91 -20.18 -14.35
CA ASN A 112 7.81 -20.95 -13.10
C ASN A 112 7.87 -20.09 -11.83
N PHE A 113 7.21 -18.93 -11.85
CA PHE A 113 7.13 -18.07 -10.68
C PHE A 113 6.55 -18.85 -9.49
N ALA A 114 7.33 -18.94 -8.43
CA ALA A 114 6.92 -19.63 -7.21
C ALA A 114 5.98 -18.73 -6.38
N PHE A 115 4.73 -19.21 -6.19
CA PHE A 115 3.80 -18.55 -5.28
C PHE A 115 4.37 -18.58 -3.86
N PRO A 116 4.41 -17.44 -3.14
CA PRO A 116 5.22 -17.32 -1.92
C PRO A 116 4.67 -18.11 -0.72
N ILE A 117 3.38 -18.46 -0.72
CA ILE A 117 2.75 -19.18 0.39
C ILE A 117 2.72 -20.67 0.10
N PRO A 118 3.44 -21.50 0.87
CA PRO A 118 3.41 -22.95 0.68
C PRO A 118 2.09 -23.55 1.13
N LEU A 119 1.72 -24.67 0.52
CA LEU A 119 0.60 -25.51 0.90
C LEU A 119 1.08 -26.64 1.80
N LYS A 120 0.51 -26.78 3.00
CA LYS A 120 0.84 -27.83 3.97
C LYS A 120 -0.38 -28.65 4.34
N LYS A 121 -0.15 -29.83 4.93
CA LYS A 121 -1.23 -30.64 5.51
C LYS A 121 -1.38 -30.34 7.00
N ASN A 122 -2.65 -30.26 7.44
CA ASN A 122 -2.99 -30.26 8.86
C ASN A 122 -2.95 -31.70 9.44
N ALA A 123 -3.28 -31.85 10.71
CA ALA A 123 -3.31 -33.13 11.39
C ALA A 123 -4.33 -34.12 10.80
N ASP A 124 -5.40 -33.64 10.17
CA ASP A 124 -6.45 -34.42 9.53
C ASP A 124 -6.09 -34.80 8.08
N GLY A 125 -4.91 -34.43 7.61
CA GLY A 125 -4.42 -34.69 6.26
C GLY A 125 -4.98 -33.76 5.18
N GLN A 126 -5.70 -32.70 5.56
CA GLN A 126 -6.25 -31.69 4.65
C GLN A 126 -5.20 -30.61 4.36
N TRP A 127 -5.26 -30.08 3.15
CA TRP A 127 -4.33 -29.02 2.72
C TRP A 127 -4.80 -27.63 3.11
N PHE A 128 -3.86 -26.77 3.46
CA PHE A 128 -4.10 -25.34 3.73
C PHE A 128 -2.88 -24.50 3.31
N PHE A 129 -3.09 -23.23 2.99
CA PHE A 129 -1.99 -22.30 2.76
C PHE A 129 -1.37 -21.86 4.07
N ASP A 130 -0.10 -22.18 4.30
CA ASP A 130 0.66 -21.75 5.47
C ASP A 130 1.15 -20.30 5.30
N THR A 131 0.26 -19.35 5.54
CA THR A 131 0.54 -17.93 5.35
C THR A 131 1.67 -17.44 6.26
N ALA A 132 1.80 -17.99 7.45
CA ALA A 132 2.90 -17.64 8.36
C ALA A 132 4.26 -18.00 7.76
N ALA A 133 4.36 -19.15 7.09
CA ALA A 133 5.60 -19.55 6.41
C ALA A 133 5.91 -18.70 5.16
N GLY A 134 4.89 -18.14 4.52
CA GLY A 134 5.06 -17.27 3.35
C GLY A 134 5.28 -15.79 3.67
N LYS A 135 5.07 -15.37 4.91
CA LYS A 135 5.04 -13.95 5.30
C LYS A 135 6.29 -13.18 4.90
N GLU A 136 7.45 -13.68 5.28
CA GLU A 136 8.73 -13.00 5.02
C GLU A 136 8.99 -12.85 3.53
N GLU A 137 8.72 -13.89 2.76
CA GLU A 137 8.91 -13.88 1.31
C GLU A 137 7.97 -12.87 0.61
N ILE A 138 6.71 -12.78 1.06
CA ILE A 138 5.76 -11.79 0.53
C ILE A 138 6.25 -10.38 0.78
N LEU A 139 6.65 -10.10 2.02
CA LEU A 139 7.11 -8.77 2.42
C LEU A 139 8.41 -8.39 1.69
N ASN A 140 9.38 -9.29 1.62
CA ASN A 140 10.65 -9.04 0.93
C ASN A 140 10.43 -8.72 -0.56
N ARG A 141 9.58 -9.50 -1.25
CA ARG A 141 9.26 -9.24 -2.66
C ARG A 141 8.51 -7.93 -2.88
N ARG A 142 7.58 -7.59 -1.98
CA ARG A 142 6.81 -6.35 -2.06
C ARG A 142 7.70 -5.15 -1.81
N VAL A 143 8.40 -5.13 -0.68
CA VAL A 143 9.31 -4.05 -0.29
C VAL A 143 10.37 -3.83 -1.37
N GLY A 144 11.05 -4.90 -1.81
CA GLY A 144 12.09 -4.77 -2.84
C GLY A 144 11.58 -4.21 -4.15
N ARG A 145 10.41 -4.67 -4.64
CA ARG A 145 9.81 -4.14 -5.87
C ARG A 145 9.42 -2.67 -5.72
N ASN A 146 8.76 -2.32 -4.62
CA ASN A 146 8.32 -0.95 -4.38
C ASN A 146 9.51 -0.01 -4.27
N GLU A 147 10.54 -0.35 -3.51
CA GLU A 147 11.74 0.47 -3.37
C GLU A 147 12.45 0.70 -4.69
N LEU A 148 12.63 -0.33 -5.52
CA LEU A 148 13.21 -0.19 -6.86
C LEU A 148 12.37 0.76 -7.73
N THR A 149 11.05 0.61 -7.74
CA THR A 149 10.16 1.51 -8.49
C THR A 149 10.29 2.94 -7.99
N ILE A 150 10.37 3.16 -6.68
CA ILE A 150 10.47 4.49 -6.09
C ILE A 150 11.81 5.16 -6.38
N ILE A 151 12.90 4.41 -6.48
CA ILE A 151 14.19 4.94 -6.94
C ILE A 151 14.03 5.56 -8.33
N ASP A 152 13.47 4.80 -9.29
CA ASP A 152 13.21 5.29 -10.66
C ASP A 152 12.29 6.52 -10.67
N VAL A 153 11.25 6.53 -9.81
CA VAL A 153 10.32 7.66 -9.66
C VAL A 153 11.04 8.90 -9.12
N CYS A 154 11.86 8.75 -8.10
CA CYS A 154 12.62 9.86 -7.51
C CYS A 154 13.54 10.52 -8.56
N GLU A 155 14.23 9.73 -9.35
CA GLU A 155 15.07 10.23 -10.44
C GLU A 155 14.24 10.91 -11.54
N ALA A 156 13.10 10.32 -11.92
CA ALA A 156 12.21 10.93 -12.92
C ALA A 156 11.68 12.30 -12.46
N VAL A 157 11.31 12.42 -11.19
CA VAL A 157 10.88 13.69 -10.60
C VAL A 157 12.01 14.72 -10.57
N ALA A 158 13.24 14.31 -10.24
CA ALA A 158 14.40 15.22 -10.27
C ALA A 158 14.69 15.73 -11.68
N ARG A 159 14.63 14.83 -12.69
CA ARG A 159 14.74 15.22 -14.13
C ARG A 159 13.62 16.17 -14.52
N ALA A 160 12.39 15.90 -14.14
CA ALA A 160 11.24 16.77 -14.42
C ALA A 160 11.38 18.16 -13.77
N GLN A 161 11.96 18.27 -12.58
CA GLN A 161 12.27 19.54 -11.93
C GLN A 161 13.34 20.33 -12.71
N ALA A 162 14.38 19.67 -13.22
CA ALA A 162 15.40 20.32 -14.03
C ALA A 162 14.82 20.81 -15.36
N GLU A 163 13.96 20.01 -16.00
CA GLU A 163 13.25 20.40 -17.23
C GLU A 163 12.34 21.59 -16.99
N TYR A 164 11.50 21.54 -15.94
CA TYR A 164 10.63 22.65 -15.56
C TYR A 164 11.42 23.94 -15.33
N TYR A 165 12.55 23.86 -14.62
CA TYR A 165 13.43 25.01 -14.39
C TYR A 165 14.06 25.56 -15.66
N SER A 166 14.17 24.77 -16.76
CA SER A 166 14.76 25.21 -18.02
C SER A 166 13.96 26.32 -18.69
N GLN A 167 12.66 26.43 -18.42
CA GLN A 167 11.71 27.35 -19.04
C GLN A 167 11.03 28.26 -18.01
N ILE A 168 10.28 29.26 -18.50
CA ILE A 168 9.46 30.15 -17.67
C ILE A 168 8.00 29.73 -17.85
N HIS A 169 7.31 29.48 -16.76
CA HIS A 169 5.92 29.02 -16.72
C HIS A 169 5.00 30.07 -16.14
N ASP A 170 3.72 30.05 -16.52
CA ASP A 170 2.63 30.90 -15.99
C ASP A 170 2.97 32.42 -15.96
N GLY A 171 3.71 32.92 -16.95
CA GLY A 171 4.08 34.32 -17.05
C GLY A 171 5.00 34.81 -15.91
N ALA A 172 5.75 33.90 -15.27
CA ALA A 172 6.75 34.29 -14.28
C ALA A 172 7.84 35.16 -14.91
N THR A 173 8.49 35.99 -14.10
CA THR A 173 9.56 36.90 -14.55
C THR A 173 10.94 36.24 -14.55
N ARG A 174 11.07 35.07 -13.93
CA ARG A 174 12.32 34.31 -13.80
C ARG A 174 12.05 32.81 -13.75
N LYS A 175 13.07 32.02 -14.04
CA LYS A 175 13.04 30.57 -13.89
C LYS A 175 12.86 30.18 -12.44
N GLN A 176 12.12 29.09 -12.22
CA GLN A 176 11.82 28.53 -10.90
C GLN A 176 11.61 27.03 -11.01
N TYR A 177 11.77 26.30 -9.94
CA TYR A 177 11.34 24.91 -9.83
C TYR A 177 9.84 24.86 -9.52
N ALA A 178 9.21 23.73 -9.82
CA ALA A 178 7.81 23.54 -9.50
C ALA A 178 7.59 23.35 -8.00
N LEU A 179 6.59 24.04 -7.44
CA LEU A 179 6.22 23.95 -6.01
C LEU A 179 5.45 22.69 -5.66
N LYS A 180 4.93 21.97 -6.65
CA LYS A 180 4.06 20.80 -6.46
C LYS A 180 4.21 19.82 -7.64
N PHE A 181 3.79 18.60 -7.42
CA PHE A 181 3.82 17.56 -8.45
C PHE A 181 2.73 17.80 -9.51
N ILE A 182 1.52 18.08 -9.08
CA ILE A 182 0.36 18.30 -9.98
C ILE A 182 0.00 19.78 -10.00
N SER A 183 -0.16 20.35 -11.19
CA SER A 183 -0.58 21.73 -11.39
C SER A 183 -2.04 21.97 -11.00
N ASP A 184 -2.35 23.20 -10.64
CA ASP A 184 -3.74 23.64 -10.52
C ASP A 184 -4.42 23.60 -11.89
N PRO A 185 -5.74 23.40 -11.94
CA PRO A 185 -6.46 23.40 -13.20
C PRO A 185 -6.19 24.66 -14.03
N GLY A 186 -5.76 24.46 -15.29
CA GLY A 186 -5.48 25.55 -16.23
C GLY A 186 -4.18 26.32 -15.97
N LYS A 187 -3.30 25.80 -15.11
CA LYS A 187 -1.98 26.37 -14.83
C LYS A 187 -0.87 25.38 -15.12
N GLU A 188 0.36 25.89 -15.21
CA GLU A 188 1.60 25.12 -15.32
C GLU A 188 2.49 25.33 -14.09
N ASN A 189 1.88 25.36 -12.88
CA ASN A 189 2.57 25.66 -11.62
C ASN A 189 2.97 24.41 -10.81
N GLY A 190 2.97 23.25 -11.45
CA GLY A 190 3.44 21.96 -10.97
C GLY A 190 4.19 21.22 -12.06
N LEU A 191 4.69 20.03 -11.80
CA LEU A 191 5.44 19.21 -12.77
C LEU A 191 4.53 18.52 -13.80
N TYR A 192 3.25 18.34 -13.48
CA TYR A 192 2.28 17.74 -14.36
C TYR A 192 1.08 18.66 -14.59
N TRP A 193 0.71 18.83 -15.86
CA TRP A 193 -0.55 19.38 -16.33
C TRP A 193 -1.00 18.60 -17.56
N GLN A 194 -2.28 18.61 -17.81
CA GLN A 194 -2.82 17.98 -19.00
C GLN A 194 -2.55 18.86 -20.22
N SER A 195 -1.65 18.44 -21.09
CA SER A 195 -1.33 19.13 -22.33
C SER A 195 -2.43 18.96 -23.37
N SER A 196 -2.70 20.01 -24.15
CA SER A 196 -3.60 19.95 -25.31
C SER A 196 -2.88 19.30 -26.50
N PRO A 197 -3.62 18.69 -27.45
CA PRO A 197 -3.02 18.15 -28.66
C PRO A 197 -2.14 19.18 -29.39
N GLY A 198 -0.89 18.83 -29.67
CA GLY A 198 0.07 19.69 -30.34
C GLY A 198 0.85 20.66 -29.43
N GLN A 199 0.58 20.64 -28.12
CA GLN A 199 1.41 21.34 -27.14
C GLN A 199 2.44 20.39 -26.54
N PRO A 200 3.59 20.92 -26.05
CA PRO A 200 4.58 20.11 -25.32
C PRO A 200 3.95 19.38 -24.13
N GLU A 201 4.41 18.18 -23.88
CA GLU A 201 4.01 17.44 -22.69
C GLU A 201 4.57 18.13 -21.44
N SER A 202 3.87 17.95 -20.31
CA SER A 202 4.39 18.38 -19.01
C SER A 202 5.60 17.53 -18.61
N PRO A 203 6.58 18.08 -17.88
CA PRO A 203 7.81 17.35 -17.52
C PRO A 203 7.59 16.00 -16.82
N LEU A 204 6.49 15.87 -16.06
CA LEU A 204 6.10 14.62 -15.40
C LEU A 204 5.05 13.82 -16.20
N GLY A 205 4.72 14.25 -17.41
CA GLY A 205 3.72 13.61 -18.29
C GLY A 205 3.99 12.12 -18.53
N PRO A 206 5.20 11.70 -18.90
CA PRO A 206 5.53 10.29 -19.10
C PRO A 206 5.32 9.43 -17.85
N LEU A 207 5.68 9.91 -16.66
CA LEU A 207 5.47 9.19 -15.40
C LEU A 207 3.98 9.08 -15.06
N VAL A 208 3.20 10.13 -15.26
CA VAL A 208 1.77 10.11 -15.02
C VAL A 208 1.05 9.21 -16.04
N ALA A 209 1.49 9.18 -17.30
CA ALA A 209 0.98 8.26 -18.30
C ALA A 209 1.25 6.80 -17.91
N PHE A 210 2.46 6.49 -17.45
CA PHE A 210 2.82 5.18 -16.92
C PHE A 210 1.94 4.80 -15.73
N ALA A 211 1.85 5.64 -14.71
CA ALA A 211 0.99 5.42 -13.53
C ALA A 211 -0.48 5.20 -13.92
N THR A 212 -0.99 5.97 -14.88
CA THR A 212 -2.38 5.84 -15.36
C THR A 212 -2.60 4.51 -16.09
N ALA A 213 -1.62 4.03 -16.85
CA ALA A 213 -1.69 2.72 -17.51
C ALA A 213 -1.73 1.56 -16.50
N GLU A 214 -1.12 1.74 -15.33
CA GLU A 214 -1.22 0.80 -14.21
C GLU A 214 -2.54 0.92 -13.42
N GLY A 215 -3.34 1.96 -13.66
CA GLY A 215 -4.63 2.17 -13.03
C GLY A 215 -4.63 3.22 -11.92
N TYR A 216 -3.51 3.91 -11.68
CA TYR A 216 -3.47 5.05 -10.75
C TYR A 216 -4.20 6.27 -11.34
N SER A 217 -4.76 7.09 -10.47
CA SER A 217 -5.43 8.32 -10.89
C SER A 217 -4.43 9.41 -11.27
N ALA A 218 -4.62 10.07 -12.41
CA ALA A 218 -3.88 11.28 -12.75
C ALA A 218 -4.21 12.47 -11.82
N LYS A 219 -5.24 12.34 -10.99
CA LYS A 219 -5.58 13.27 -9.90
C LYS A 219 -5.53 12.49 -8.59
N PRO A 220 -4.33 12.19 -8.07
CA PRO A 220 -4.21 11.38 -6.88
C PRO A 220 -4.91 12.07 -5.70
N ASP A 221 -5.65 11.29 -4.93
CA ASP A 221 -6.00 11.66 -3.57
C ASP A 221 -4.68 11.85 -2.81
N ALA A 222 -4.55 12.94 -2.06
CA ALA A 222 -3.35 13.21 -1.25
C ALA A 222 -3.04 12.10 -0.23
N HIS A 223 -3.96 11.17 -0.03
CA HIS A 223 -3.88 10.05 0.90
C HIS A 223 -3.72 8.69 0.19
N ALA A 224 -3.68 8.66 -1.15
CA ALA A 224 -3.44 7.45 -1.89
C ALA A 224 -1.94 7.27 -2.14
N PRO A 225 -1.33 6.16 -1.73
CA PRO A 225 0.07 5.89 -2.03
C PRO A 225 0.26 5.59 -3.52
N PHE A 226 1.47 5.81 -4.01
CA PHE A 226 1.91 5.36 -5.33
C PHE A 226 3.02 4.32 -5.13
N HIS A 227 2.80 3.09 -5.57
CA HIS A 227 3.65 1.94 -5.25
C HIS A 227 4.01 1.85 -3.77
N GLY A 228 2.99 2.03 -2.91
CA GLY A 228 3.14 1.96 -1.46
C GLY A 228 3.89 3.12 -0.82
N TYR A 229 4.12 4.24 -1.51
CA TYR A 229 4.87 5.40 -1.02
C TYR A 229 4.09 6.71 -1.11
N PHE A 230 4.36 7.59 -0.15
CA PHE A 230 3.95 8.98 -0.17
C PHE A 230 5.14 9.88 -0.51
N PHE A 231 4.82 11.06 -1.06
CA PHE A 231 5.81 12.06 -1.49
C PHE A 231 5.45 13.43 -0.95
N HIS A 232 6.45 14.21 -0.55
CA HIS A 232 6.24 15.62 -0.28
C HIS A 232 7.46 16.47 -0.64
N MET A 233 7.18 17.75 -0.98
CA MET A 233 8.21 18.73 -1.33
C MET A 233 8.85 19.32 -0.07
N LEU A 234 10.17 19.40 -0.06
CA LEU A 234 10.96 20.08 0.96
C LEU A 234 11.08 21.58 0.63
N LYS A 235 11.15 22.42 1.64
CA LYS A 235 11.09 23.88 1.50
C LYS A 235 12.46 24.58 1.65
N GLY A 236 13.47 23.84 2.00
CA GLY A 236 14.82 24.35 2.21
C GLY A 236 15.85 23.27 2.34
N GLN A 237 17.07 23.64 2.63
CA GLN A 237 18.16 22.77 3.00
C GLN A 237 18.92 23.31 4.21
N SER A 238 19.53 22.39 4.97
CA SER A 238 20.35 22.71 6.13
C SER A 238 21.76 23.19 5.76
N ASP A 239 22.52 23.60 6.74
CA ASP A 239 23.93 23.99 6.61
C ASP A 239 24.88 22.82 6.32
N LYS A 240 24.43 21.58 6.50
CA LYS A 240 25.19 20.36 6.17
C LYS A 240 25.27 20.09 4.66
N VAL A 241 24.41 20.75 3.89
CA VAL A 241 24.33 20.57 2.43
C VAL A 241 25.23 21.56 1.71
N ARG A 242 25.77 21.15 0.57
CA ARG A 242 26.58 22.03 -0.27
C ARG A 242 25.84 23.34 -0.57
N GLY A 243 26.49 24.47 -0.32
CA GLY A 243 25.89 25.80 -0.48
C GLY A 243 25.27 26.36 0.79
N GLY A 244 25.30 25.61 1.91
CA GLY A 244 24.83 26.05 3.23
C GLY A 244 23.33 26.09 3.37
N ALA A 245 22.86 26.50 4.56
CA ALA A 245 21.45 26.65 4.85
C ALA A 245 20.78 27.70 3.95
N LYS A 246 19.68 27.31 3.31
CA LYS A 246 18.87 28.24 2.49
C LYS A 246 17.43 27.78 2.35
N SER A 247 16.53 28.74 2.22
CA SER A 247 15.16 28.44 1.78
C SER A 247 15.14 28.16 0.28
N TYR A 248 14.41 27.13 -0.12
CA TYR A 248 14.10 26.91 -1.53
C TYR A 248 13.01 27.87 -2.01
N ILE A 249 12.17 28.37 -1.12
CA ILE A 249 11.06 29.27 -1.43
C ILE A 249 11.48 30.71 -1.08
N VAL A 250 11.53 31.56 -2.10
CA VAL A 250 11.81 32.99 -2.02
C VAL A 250 10.65 33.74 -2.69
N ASP A 251 10.01 34.67 -1.98
CA ASP A 251 8.83 35.43 -2.46
C ASP A 251 7.70 34.52 -3.01
N GLY A 252 7.46 33.40 -2.31
CA GLY A 252 6.44 32.42 -2.70
C GLY A 252 6.78 31.56 -3.94
N LYS A 253 8.02 31.64 -4.45
CA LYS A 253 8.51 30.93 -5.64
C LYS A 253 9.69 30.03 -5.27
N MET A 254 9.75 28.83 -5.85
CA MET A 254 10.86 27.90 -5.61
C MET A 254 12.07 28.22 -6.49
N THR A 255 12.81 29.27 -6.09
CA THR A 255 13.97 29.78 -6.84
C THR A 255 15.32 29.47 -6.18
N GLY A 256 15.32 29.07 -4.91
CA GLY A 256 16.54 28.76 -4.16
C GLY A 256 17.07 27.34 -4.36
N GLY A 257 16.31 26.48 -4.99
CA GLY A 257 16.55 25.05 -5.18
C GLY A 257 15.27 24.27 -5.08
N PHE A 258 15.36 22.94 -5.06
CA PHE A 258 14.24 22.05 -4.73
C PHE A 258 14.75 20.86 -3.90
N GLY A 259 13.84 20.18 -3.28
CA GLY A 259 14.03 18.89 -2.65
C GLY A 259 12.70 18.22 -2.41
N PHE A 260 12.70 16.91 -2.35
CA PHE A 260 11.52 16.16 -1.92
C PHE A 260 11.94 14.88 -1.21
N ALA A 261 11.01 14.33 -0.45
CA ALA A 261 11.12 13.05 0.24
C ALA A 261 10.05 12.09 -0.25
N ALA A 262 10.42 10.80 -0.37
CA ALA A 262 9.53 9.68 -0.60
C ALA A 262 9.67 8.70 0.57
N TYR A 263 8.55 8.31 1.20
CA TYR A 263 8.54 7.45 2.36
C TYR A 263 7.40 6.42 2.30
N PRO A 264 7.60 5.20 2.84
CA PRO A 264 6.59 4.16 2.78
C PRO A 264 5.31 4.55 3.52
N SER A 265 4.17 4.21 2.94
CA SER A 265 2.85 4.41 3.57
C SER A 265 2.69 3.55 4.83
N GLU A 266 3.30 2.35 4.82
CA GLU A 266 3.33 1.40 5.94
C GLU A 266 4.74 0.84 6.09
N TYR A 267 5.50 1.33 7.09
CA TYR A 267 6.86 0.83 7.36
C TYR A 267 6.90 -0.68 7.59
N GLY A 268 7.79 -1.36 6.86
CA GLY A 268 7.97 -2.81 6.92
C GLY A 268 6.92 -3.62 6.15
N ASN A 269 5.89 -2.97 5.59
CA ASN A 269 4.89 -3.59 4.73
C ASN A 269 4.98 -3.09 3.28
N SER A 270 4.92 -1.79 3.07
CA SER A 270 5.03 -1.21 1.72
C SER A 270 6.47 -0.82 1.35
N GLY A 271 7.32 -0.59 2.33
CA GLY A 271 8.74 -0.25 2.17
C GLY A 271 9.43 -0.13 3.53
N VAL A 272 10.75 -0.08 3.51
CA VAL A 272 11.63 0.16 4.66
C VAL A 272 12.38 1.47 4.50
N MET A 273 12.95 1.72 3.31
CA MET A 273 13.77 2.90 3.07
C MET A 273 12.91 4.15 2.84
N THR A 274 13.33 5.26 3.41
CA THR A 274 12.91 6.61 3.03
C THR A 274 13.95 7.19 2.12
N PHE A 275 13.52 7.82 1.03
CA PHE A 275 14.37 8.42 0.02
C PHE A 275 14.24 9.94 0.06
N MET A 276 15.33 10.66 -0.23
CA MET A 276 15.29 12.09 -0.50
C MET A 276 16.30 12.50 -1.56
N ILE A 277 15.95 13.51 -2.34
CA ILE A 277 16.77 14.06 -3.42
C ILE A 277 16.58 15.58 -3.47
N ASN A 278 17.60 16.29 -3.92
CA ASN A 278 17.56 17.72 -4.18
C ASN A 278 18.11 18.07 -5.57
N GLN A 279 18.32 19.34 -5.84
CA GLN A 279 18.84 19.86 -7.11
C GLN A 279 20.26 19.35 -7.48
N ASP A 280 20.99 18.78 -6.54
CA ASP A 280 22.32 18.19 -6.82
C ASP A 280 22.21 16.81 -7.48
N GLY A 281 21.00 16.23 -7.51
CA GLY A 281 20.68 14.99 -8.22
C GLY A 281 21.16 13.71 -7.53
N VAL A 282 21.67 13.80 -6.29
CA VAL A 282 22.08 12.61 -5.53
C VAL A 282 20.89 12.10 -4.74
N LEU A 283 20.45 10.90 -5.08
CA LEU A 283 19.39 10.20 -4.34
C LEU A 283 19.97 9.56 -3.09
N LEU A 284 19.44 9.94 -1.95
CA LEU A 284 19.82 9.43 -0.63
C LEU A 284 18.73 8.54 -0.06
N GLN A 285 19.13 7.53 0.71
CA GLN A 285 18.23 6.59 1.39
C GLN A 285 18.62 6.42 2.86
N LYS A 286 17.59 6.16 3.70
CA LYS A 286 17.74 5.86 5.12
C LYS A 286 16.57 5.06 5.65
N ASP A 287 16.84 4.05 6.46
CA ASP A 287 15.81 3.42 7.29
C ASP A 287 15.54 4.30 8.52
N LEU A 288 14.34 4.87 8.59
CA LEU A 288 13.87 5.70 9.70
C LEU A 288 13.19 4.88 10.81
N GLY A 289 13.04 3.57 10.60
CA GLY A 289 12.43 2.65 11.57
C GLY A 289 10.92 2.85 11.71
N LYS A 290 10.38 2.38 12.82
CA LYS A 290 8.92 2.37 13.06
C LYS A 290 8.28 3.75 13.15
N THR A 291 9.06 4.82 13.28
CA THR A 291 8.58 6.21 13.31
C THR A 291 8.69 6.89 11.95
N THR A 292 8.84 6.12 10.86
CA THR A 292 9.04 6.64 9.50
C THR A 292 8.00 7.68 9.12
N THR A 293 6.72 7.39 9.27
CA THR A 293 5.63 8.30 8.87
C THR A 293 5.70 9.63 9.63
N GLU A 294 5.88 9.59 10.95
CA GLU A 294 5.97 10.78 11.79
C GLU A 294 7.21 11.61 11.45
N THR A 295 8.36 10.93 11.32
CA THR A 295 9.63 11.59 11.02
C THR A 295 9.61 12.19 9.62
N ALA A 296 9.18 11.42 8.61
CA ALA A 296 9.18 11.87 7.23
C ALA A 296 8.18 13.01 6.98
N THR A 297 6.97 12.96 7.56
CA THR A 297 6.00 14.06 7.44
C THR A 297 6.44 15.36 8.12
N ALA A 298 7.27 15.27 9.15
CA ALA A 298 7.84 16.42 9.83
C ALA A 298 9.04 17.02 9.09
N MET A 299 9.63 16.34 8.10
CA MET A 299 10.75 16.87 7.33
C MET A 299 10.30 18.10 6.54
N SER A 300 10.90 19.24 6.77
CA SER A 300 10.67 20.48 6.01
C SER A 300 11.86 20.87 5.14
N GLU A 301 13.03 20.33 5.42
CA GLU A 301 14.31 20.65 4.78
C GLU A 301 15.05 19.39 4.34
N PHE A 302 15.82 19.53 3.28
CA PHE A 302 16.81 18.54 2.89
C PHE A 302 17.99 18.63 3.86
N ASP A 303 18.01 17.74 4.86
CA ASP A 303 18.95 17.74 5.98
C ASP A 303 19.59 16.36 6.20
N PRO A 304 20.45 15.90 5.27
CA PRO A 304 21.10 14.60 5.42
C PRO A 304 22.17 14.66 6.51
N ASP A 305 22.03 13.80 7.51
CA ASP A 305 23.12 13.45 8.44
C ASP A 305 23.99 12.31 7.87
N THR A 306 25.02 11.91 8.59
CA THR A 306 25.96 10.86 8.17
C THR A 306 25.33 9.45 8.08
N SER A 307 24.09 9.24 8.49
CA SER A 307 23.37 7.98 8.38
C SER A 307 22.59 7.83 7.06
N TRP A 308 22.40 8.93 6.33
CA TRP A 308 21.90 8.88 4.96
C TRP A 308 22.99 8.40 4.01
N ARG A 309 22.65 7.48 3.13
CA ARG A 309 23.59 6.90 2.16
C ARG A 309 23.07 7.13 0.74
N PRO A 310 23.95 7.37 -0.22
CA PRO A 310 23.57 7.33 -1.64
C PRO A 310 22.95 5.98 -1.98
N VAL A 311 21.97 6.00 -2.86
CA VAL A 311 21.49 4.77 -3.50
C VAL A 311 22.58 4.30 -4.45
N GLU A 312 22.99 3.03 -4.34
CA GLU A 312 23.95 2.39 -5.24
C GLU A 312 23.19 1.94 -6.50
N GLU A 313 23.76 2.23 -7.69
CA GLU A 313 23.24 1.79 -8.99
C GLU A 313 23.38 0.27 -9.20
#